data_441998c10614c1ba680b819c1a9afa72
#
_entry.id   441998c10614c1ba680b819c1a9afa72
#
_cell.length_a   1.000
_cell.length_b   1.000
_cell.length_c   1.000
_cell.angle_alpha   90.00
_cell.angle_beta   90.00
_cell.angle_gamma   90.00
#
_symmetry.space_group_name_H-M   'P 1'
#
loop_
_entity.id
_entity.type
_entity.pdbx_description
1 polymer ?
#
loop_
_entity_poly.entity_id
_entity_poly.type
_entity_poly.pdbx_seq_one_letter_code
_entity_poly.pdbx_strand_id
1 'polypeptide(L)'
;DKIKTMSQFGDAGHGGITRYSLSPEALQARGEFVRRMEAIGATIKFDDMANLYATLPGSEPDLPGIVMASHCDSVKNGGNYDGILGVMGAMEVLETVADQNIPHKHNLTAMIWTNEEGSLYPPAMMSSGVICYDYLPEDIRVNFKHEDMLKSTSVLDATKTFGAALDASGYKGDKANRLNNKDYKAMF
;
A
#
# COMPACT_ATOMS: atom_id res chain seq x y z
N ASP A 1 2.84 20.05 6.88
CA ASP A 1 1.57 19.51 6.36
C ASP A 1 1.84 18.32 5.44
N LYS A 2 1.69 17.08 6.00
CA LYS A 2 2.04 15.81 5.36
C LYS A 2 1.23 15.55 4.08
N ILE A 3 -0.07 15.89 4.08
CA ILE A 3 -0.94 15.72 2.91
C ILE A 3 -0.45 16.61 1.76
N LYS A 4 -0.08 17.87 2.02
CA LYS A 4 0.47 18.74 0.98
C LYS A 4 1.78 18.22 0.40
N THR A 5 2.64 17.63 1.22
CA THR A 5 3.86 16.98 0.73
C THR A 5 3.52 15.84 -0.21
N MET A 6 2.57 14.99 0.17
CA MET A 6 2.15 13.85 -0.66
C MET A 6 1.39 14.28 -1.92
N SER A 7 0.68 15.40 -1.88
CA SER A 7 -0.04 15.95 -3.03
C SER A 7 0.89 16.46 -4.15
N GLN A 8 2.16 16.70 -3.86
CA GLN A 8 3.15 17.10 -4.88
C GLN A 8 3.45 15.95 -5.87
N PHE A 9 3.28 14.70 -5.42
CA PHE A 9 3.49 13.54 -6.27
C PHE A 9 2.24 13.27 -7.11
N GLY A 10 2.26 13.70 -8.36
CA GLY A 10 1.15 13.56 -9.31
C GLY A 10 0.18 14.74 -9.32
N ASP A 11 0.59 15.92 -8.83
CA ASP A 11 -0.22 17.14 -8.91
C ASP A 11 -0.63 17.42 -10.36
N ALA A 12 -1.92 17.52 -10.60
CA ALA A 12 -2.50 17.81 -11.90
C ALA A 12 -2.60 19.31 -12.21
N GLY A 13 -2.12 20.20 -11.34
CA GLY A 13 -2.06 21.64 -11.52
C GLY A 13 -3.37 22.42 -11.28
N HIS A 14 -4.45 21.72 -10.88
CA HIS A 14 -5.78 22.31 -10.63
C HIS A 14 -6.48 21.75 -9.39
N GLY A 15 -5.67 21.27 -8.43
CA GLY A 15 -6.15 20.74 -7.16
C GLY A 15 -6.51 19.25 -7.18
N GLY A 16 -6.39 18.57 -8.32
CA GLY A 16 -6.52 17.13 -8.44
C GLY A 16 -5.16 16.43 -8.48
N ILE A 17 -5.17 15.11 -8.29
CA ILE A 17 -3.99 14.24 -8.37
C ILE A 17 -4.18 13.19 -9.45
N THR A 18 -3.12 12.92 -10.22
CA THR A 18 -3.03 11.75 -11.07
C THR A 18 -1.77 10.98 -10.68
N ARG A 19 -1.95 9.95 -9.87
CA ARG A 19 -0.88 9.12 -9.33
C ARG A 19 -1.25 7.65 -9.49
N TYR A 20 -1.14 7.17 -10.74
CA TYR A 20 -1.48 5.79 -11.05
C TYR A 20 -0.56 4.81 -10.33
N SER A 21 -1.09 3.66 -9.98
CA SER A 21 -0.32 2.60 -9.32
C SER A 21 0.94 2.25 -10.11
N LEU A 22 2.06 2.14 -9.42
CA LEU A 22 3.41 1.87 -9.96
C LEU A 22 3.92 2.91 -10.98
N SER A 23 3.26 4.06 -11.13
CA SER A 23 3.79 5.18 -11.90
C SER A 23 4.99 5.83 -11.17
N PRO A 24 5.83 6.62 -11.87
CA PRO A 24 6.93 7.34 -11.22
C PRO A 24 6.49 8.17 -10.02
N GLU A 25 5.31 8.82 -10.09
CA GLU A 25 4.73 9.63 -9.02
C GLU A 25 4.33 8.76 -7.82
N ALA A 26 3.77 7.57 -8.08
CA ALA A 26 3.43 6.62 -7.02
C ALA A 26 4.67 6.05 -6.35
N LEU A 27 5.74 5.77 -7.12
CA LEU A 27 7.01 5.30 -6.56
C LEU A 27 7.69 6.38 -5.70
N GLN A 28 7.62 7.66 -6.10
CA GLN A 28 8.11 8.79 -5.30
C GLN A 28 7.32 8.94 -3.98
N ALA A 29 6.00 8.85 -4.04
CA ALA A 29 5.15 8.90 -2.85
C ALA A 29 5.46 7.76 -1.87
N ARG A 30 5.68 6.54 -2.38
CA ARG A 30 6.11 5.37 -1.59
C ARG A 30 7.49 5.58 -0.99
N GLY A 31 8.42 6.14 -1.75
CA GLY A 31 9.77 6.47 -1.28
C GLY A 31 9.74 7.45 -0.10
N GLU A 32 8.90 8.48 -0.16
CA GLU A 32 8.72 9.42 0.96
C GLU A 32 8.11 8.72 2.20
N PHE A 33 7.12 7.84 2.01
CA PHE A 33 6.58 7.04 3.10
C PHE A 33 7.67 6.17 3.74
N VAL A 34 8.44 5.41 2.94
CA VAL A 34 9.53 4.55 3.44
C VAL A 34 10.53 5.37 4.25
N ARG A 35 11.03 6.47 3.66
CA ARG A 35 12.00 7.36 4.32
C ARG A 35 11.54 7.83 5.70
N ARG A 36 10.27 8.19 5.83
CA ARG A 36 9.70 8.66 7.10
C ARG A 36 9.54 7.54 8.11
N MET A 37 9.11 6.37 7.67
CA MET A 37 8.93 5.23 8.56
C MET A 37 10.26 4.65 9.04
N GLU A 38 11.27 4.60 8.18
CA GLU A 38 12.64 4.24 8.58
C GLU A 38 13.23 5.23 9.60
N ALA A 39 12.93 6.52 9.47
CA ALA A 39 13.42 7.56 10.39
C ALA A 39 12.93 7.37 11.83
N ILE A 40 11.79 6.73 12.03
CA ILE A 40 11.26 6.38 13.36
C ILE A 40 11.62 4.95 13.81
N GLY A 41 12.45 4.24 13.06
CA GLY A 41 12.90 2.88 13.38
C GLY A 41 11.93 1.77 12.97
N ALA A 42 10.93 2.05 12.11
CA ALA A 42 10.08 1.00 11.59
C ALA A 42 10.81 0.09 10.60
N THR A 43 10.52 -1.20 10.66
CA THR A 43 11.00 -2.19 9.69
C THR A 43 10.13 -2.16 8.45
N ILE A 44 10.75 -2.06 7.26
CA ILE A 44 10.06 -2.03 5.98
C ILE A 44 10.09 -3.40 5.33
N LYS A 45 8.93 -3.87 4.86
CA LYS A 45 8.79 -5.09 4.05
C LYS A 45 7.88 -4.83 2.85
N PHE A 46 8.08 -5.64 1.82
CA PHE A 46 7.22 -5.67 0.63
C PHE A 46 6.81 -7.11 0.35
N ASP A 47 5.59 -7.32 -0.12
CA ASP A 47 5.18 -8.61 -0.66
C ASP A 47 5.31 -8.66 -2.19
N ASP A 48 4.96 -9.79 -2.76
CA ASP A 48 5.07 -10.05 -4.19
C ASP A 48 4.03 -9.31 -5.06
N MET A 49 3.10 -8.56 -4.44
CA MET A 49 2.21 -7.60 -5.09
C MET A 49 2.65 -6.15 -4.84
N ALA A 50 3.84 -5.95 -4.27
CA ALA A 50 4.38 -4.67 -3.82
C ALA A 50 3.52 -3.97 -2.75
N ASN A 51 2.68 -4.68 -2.00
CA ASN A 51 2.12 -4.07 -0.80
C ASN A 51 3.25 -3.73 0.15
N LEU A 52 3.18 -2.56 0.75
CA LEU A 52 4.23 -2.01 1.59
C LEU A 52 3.79 -2.07 3.05
N TYR A 53 4.65 -2.59 3.90
CA TYR A 53 4.44 -2.74 5.33
C TYR A 53 5.54 -2.00 6.08
N ALA A 54 5.18 -1.03 6.93
CA ALA A 54 6.07 -0.36 7.85
C ALA A 54 5.67 -0.74 9.27
N THR A 55 6.49 -1.52 9.96
CA THR A 55 6.16 -2.08 11.27
C THR A 55 7.04 -1.50 12.37
N LEU A 56 6.41 -0.86 13.35
CA LEU A 56 7.02 -0.45 14.61
C LEU A 56 6.85 -1.59 15.62
N PRO A 57 7.95 -2.17 16.16
CA PRO A 57 7.86 -3.34 17.03
C PRO A 57 7.27 -2.98 18.40
N GLY A 58 6.38 -3.83 18.89
CA GLY A 58 5.88 -3.78 20.28
C GLY A 58 6.79 -4.51 21.25
N SER A 59 6.48 -4.42 22.55
CA SER A 59 7.22 -5.12 23.60
C SER A 59 6.99 -6.64 23.60
N GLU A 60 5.93 -7.12 22.97
CA GLU A 60 5.56 -8.53 22.82
C GLU A 60 5.37 -8.85 21.33
N PRO A 61 6.47 -8.91 20.52
CA PRO A 61 6.40 -8.94 19.05
C PRO A 61 5.78 -10.22 18.48
N ASP A 62 5.68 -11.28 19.27
CA ASP A 62 5.06 -12.55 18.87
C ASP A 62 3.52 -12.50 18.94
N LEU A 63 2.95 -11.47 19.55
CA LEU A 63 1.51 -11.25 19.54
C LEU A 63 1.04 -10.79 18.16
N PRO A 64 -0.18 -11.20 17.73
CA PRO A 64 -0.77 -10.68 16.49
C PRO A 64 -0.80 -9.16 16.47
N GLY A 65 -0.27 -8.55 15.40
CA GLY A 65 -0.12 -7.10 15.27
C GLY A 65 -1.43 -6.33 15.10
N ILE A 66 -1.34 -5.02 15.03
CA ILE A 66 -2.42 -4.11 14.64
C ILE A 66 -2.00 -3.46 13.33
N VAL A 67 -2.87 -3.54 12.31
CA VAL A 67 -2.61 -3.02 10.97
C VAL A 67 -3.52 -1.83 10.70
N MET A 68 -2.96 -0.76 10.17
CA MET A 68 -3.68 0.39 9.64
C MET A 68 -3.33 0.48 8.17
N ALA A 69 -4.31 0.28 7.28
CA ALA A 69 -4.09 0.11 5.86
C ALA A 69 -4.91 1.07 5.02
N SER A 70 -4.30 1.56 3.95
CA SER A 70 -4.98 2.32 2.90
C SER A 70 -4.16 2.23 1.62
N HIS A 71 -4.39 3.11 0.64
CA HIS A 71 -3.68 3.17 -0.62
C HIS A 71 -3.14 4.58 -0.91
N CYS A 72 -2.20 4.68 -1.84
CA CYS A 72 -1.66 5.97 -2.27
C CYS A 72 -1.84 6.25 -3.76
N ASP A 73 -2.29 5.26 -4.54
CA ASP A 73 -2.66 5.47 -5.93
C ASP A 73 -3.99 6.21 -6.03
N SER A 74 -4.23 6.86 -7.18
CA SER A 74 -5.45 7.63 -7.46
C SER A 74 -5.97 7.35 -8.85
N VAL A 75 -7.23 7.69 -9.09
CA VAL A 75 -7.79 7.86 -10.44
C VAL A 75 -7.17 9.07 -11.13
N LYS A 76 -7.44 9.23 -12.43
CA LYS A 76 -7.07 10.45 -13.15
C LYS A 76 -7.80 11.66 -12.57
N ASN A 77 -7.07 12.71 -12.23
CA ASN A 77 -7.60 13.92 -11.59
C ASN A 77 -8.42 13.62 -10.33
N GLY A 78 -7.98 12.62 -9.56
CA GLY A 78 -8.60 12.21 -8.31
C GLY A 78 -8.48 13.24 -7.20
N GLY A 79 -9.16 13.00 -6.09
CA GLY A 79 -9.11 13.86 -4.90
C GLY A 79 -7.80 13.71 -4.12
N ASN A 80 -7.43 14.76 -3.39
CA ASN A 80 -6.22 14.82 -2.58
C ASN A 80 -6.31 14.04 -1.26
N TYR A 81 -7.43 13.40 -0.98
CA TYR A 81 -7.67 12.74 0.30
C TYR A 81 -7.94 11.25 0.17
N ASP A 82 -8.50 10.83 -0.95
CA ASP A 82 -8.83 9.43 -1.19
C ASP A 82 -7.58 8.55 -1.05
N GLY A 83 -7.70 7.49 -0.26
CA GLY A 83 -6.62 6.60 0.12
C GLY A 83 -5.52 7.24 0.96
N ILE A 84 -4.96 8.36 0.48
CA ILE A 84 -3.81 9.00 1.12
C ILE A 84 -4.10 9.51 2.54
N LEU A 85 -5.35 9.89 2.84
CA LEU A 85 -5.73 10.29 4.20
C LEU A 85 -5.54 9.14 5.18
N GLY A 86 -5.93 7.92 4.81
CA GLY A 86 -5.73 6.72 5.63
C GLY A 86 -4.24 6.39 5.81
N VAL A 87 -3.44 6.50 4.73
CA VAL A 87 -1.98 6.32 4.81
C VAL A 87 -1.35 7.34 5.76
N MET A 88 -1.73 8.62 5.66
CA MET A 88 -1.22 9.68 6.54
C MET A 88 -1.67 9.50 8.00
N GLY A 89 -2.90 9.01 8.22
CA GLY A 89 -3.39 8.67 9.55
C GLY A 89 -2.57 7.55 10.19
N ALA A 90 -2.29 6.48 9.44
CA ALA A 90 -1.44 5.38 9.89
C ALA A 90 -0.02 5.85 10.23
N MET A 91 0.60 6.67 9.36
CA MET A 91 1.92 7.26 9.63
C MET A 91 1.92 8.11 10.89
N GLU A 92 0.91 8.98 11.06
CA GLU A 92 0.78 9.86 12.23
C GLU A 92 0.73 9.06 13.52
N VAL A 93 0.00 7.94 13.53
CA VAL A 93 -0.06 7.04 14.68
C VAL A 93 1.33 6.49 15.01
N LEU A 94 2.04 5.93 14.02
CA LEU A 94 3.37 5.37 14.24
C LEU A 94 4.38 6.43 14.69
N GLU A 95 4.41 7.58 14.02
CA GLU A 95 5.30 8.70 14.38
C GLU A 95 5.01 9.20 15.80
N THR A 96 3.73 9.36 16.17
CA THR A 96 3.33 9.80 17.52
C THR A 96 3.76 8.78 18.58
N VAL A 97 3.56 7.49 18.33
CA VAL A 97 3.98 6.42 19.25
C VAL A 97 5.49 6.44 19.44
N ALA A 98 6.25 6.59 18.37
CA ALA A 98 7.72 6.64 18.43
C ALA A 98 8.21 7.91 19.13
N ASP A 99 7.74 9.09 18.72
CA ASP A 99 8.20 10.39 19.22
C ASP A 99 7.91 10.56 20.72
N GLN A 100 6.77 10.06 21.18
CA GLN A 100 6.35 10.17 22.58
C GLN A 100 6.75 8.95 23.41
N ASN A 101 7.42 7.96 22.81
CA ASN A 101 7.79 6.70 23.47
C ASN A 101 6.58 6.02 24.15
N ILE A 102 5.43 5.96 23.47
CA ILE A 102 4.20 5.37 24.02
C ILE A 102 4.37 3.85 24.13
N PRO A 103 4.28 3.26 25.33
CA PRO A 103 4.40 1.81 25.49
C PRO A 103 3.26 1.08 24.78
N HIS A 104 3.60 0.07 23.99
CA HIS A 104 2.64 -0.79 23.32
C HIS A 104 3.14 -2.22 23.25
N LYS A 105 2.22 -3.20 23.33
CA LYS A 105 2.55 -4.63 23.33
C LYS A 105 2.66 -5.19 21.93
N HIS A 106 1.66 -4.92 21.10
CA HIS A 106 1.53 -5.44 19.76
C HIS A 106 2.41 -4.66 18.78
N ASN A 107 2.88 -5.31 17.74
CA ASN A 107 3.45 -4.62 16.59
C ASN A 107 2.37 -3.72 15.95
N LEU A 108 2.76 -2.49 15.59
CA LEU A 108 1.91 -1.54 14.88
C LEU A 108 2.43 -1.43 13.44
N THR A 109 1.56 -1.69 12.48
CA THR A 109 1.92 -1.67 11.06
C THR A 109 1.09 -0.66 10.31
N ALA A 110 1.75 0.29 9.65
CA ALA A 110 1.15 1.11 8.60
C ALA A 110 1.37 0.39 7.26
N MET A 111 0.30 0.22 6.48
CA MET A 111 0.34 -0.55 5.24
C MET A 111 -0.20 0.26 4.06
N ILE A 112 0.44 0.10 2.90
CA ILE A 112 -0.05 0.64 1.63
C ILE A 112 -0.40 -0.51 0.69
N TRP A 113 -1.67 -0.60 0.30
CA TRP A 113 -2.14 -1.47 -0.76
C TRP A 113 -1.65 -0.99 -2.13
N THR A 114 -1.36 -1.92 -3.03
CA THR A 114 -0.96 -1.63 -4.41
C THR A 114 -2.13 -1.82 -5.35
N ASN A 115 -2.35 -0.84 -6.23
CA ASN A 115 -3.36 -0.86 -7.27
C ASN A 115 -4.77 -1.07 -6.70
N GLU A 116 -5.12 -0.25 -5.72
CA GLU A 116 -6.44 -0.26 -5.12
C GLU A 116 -7.48 0.26 -6.11
N GLU A 117 -7.20 1.39 -6.77
CA GLU A 117 -8.11 2.06 -7.70
C GLU A 117 -8.30 1.32 -9.04
N GLY A 118 -7.35 0.48 -9.44
CA GLY A 118 -7.40 -0.22 -10.72
C GLY A 118 -7.41 0.67 -11.95
N SER A 119 -7.13 1.96 -11.79
CA SER A 119 -7.27 2.98 -12.83
C SER A 119 -6.33 2.80 -14.01
N LEU A 120 -5.14 2.27 -13.79
CA LEU A 120 -4.17 1.99 -14.83
C LEU A 120 -4.16 0.51 -15.21
N TYR A 121 -4.26 -0.37 -14.22
CA TYR A 121 -4.27 -1.83 -14.38
C TYR A 121 -5.52 -2.40 -13.71
N PRO A 122 -6.61 -2.66 -14.45
CA PRO A 122 -7.81 -3.27 -13.85
C PRO A 122 -7.55 -4.70 -13.38
N PRO A 123 -8.30 -5.20 -12.40
CA PRO A 123 -9.40 -4.55 -11.68
C PRO A 123 -8.94 -3.66 -10.52
N ALA A 124 -9.87 -2.90 -9.93
CA ALA A 124 -9.68 -2.26 -8.64
C ALA A 124 -9.49 -3.31 -7.53
N MET A 125 -8.98 -2.89 -6.35
CA MET A 125 -8.68 -3.76 -5.20
C MET A 125 -7.77 -4.95 -5.55
N MET A 126 -6.88 -4.76 -6.54
CA MET A 126 -6.11 -5.85 -7.14
C MET A 126 -5.29 -6.60 -6.09
N SER A 127 -4.44 -5.91 -5.34
CA SER A 127 -3.53 -6.57 -4.41
C SER A 127 -4.23 -7.12 -3.18
N SER A 128 -5.23 -6.41 -2.64
CA SER A 128 -6.05 -6.90 -1.53
C SER A 128 -6.87 -8.13 -1.93
N GLY A 129 -7.43 -8.14 -3.15
CA GLY A 129 -8.13 -9.29 -3.71
C GLY A 129 -7.23 -10.53 -3.84
N VAL A 130 -5.96 -10.35 -4.29
CA VAL A 130 -4.97 -11.45 -4.35
C VAL A 130 -4.62 -11.96 -2.94
N ILE A 131 -4.46 -11.09 -1.96
CA ILE A 131 -4.18 -11.46 -0.56
C ILE A 131 -5.36 -12.22 0.05
N CYS A 132 -6.57 -11.73 -0.19
CA CYS A 132 -7.80 -12.29 0.36
C CYS A 132 -8.37 -13.46 -0.47
N TYR A 133 -7.68 -13.92 -1.51
CA TYR A 133 -8.18 -14.89 -2.47
C TYR A 133 -8.90 -16.09 -1.84
N ASP A 134 -8.28 -16.71 -0.84
CA ASP A 134 -8.81 -17.91 -0.18
C ASP A 134 -10.02 -17.64 0.73
N TYR A 135 -10.30 -16.38 1.04
CA TYR A 135 -11.40 -15.93 1.89
C TYR A 135 -12.59 -15.38 1.10
N LEU A 136 -12.41 -15.13 -0.19
CA LEU A 136 -13.46 -14.57 -1.06
C LEU A 136 -14.38 -15.67 -1.58
N PRO A 137 -15.68 -15.37 -1.79
CA PRO A 137 -16.60 -16.24 -2.52
C PRO A 137 -16.05 -16.59 -3.92
N GLU A 138 -16.40 -17.76 -4.42
CA GLU A 138 -15.82 -18.30 -5.67
C GLU A 138 -16.07 -17.39 -6.89
N ASP A 139 -17.26 -16.84 -7.01
CA ASP A 139 -17.67 -15.93 -8.08
C ASP A 139 -16.90 -14.59 -8.04
N ILE A 140 -16.39 -14.19 -6.89
CA ILE A 140 -15.55 -13.00 -6.71
C ILE A 140 -14.07 -13.34 -6.89
N ARG A 141 -13.58 -14.37 -6.20
CA ARG A 141 -12.14 -14.69 -6.17
C ARG A 141 -11.57 -15.06 -7.53
N VAL A 142 -12.38 -15.59 -8.46
CA VAL A 142 -11.92 -15.91 -9.82
C VAL A 142 -11.33 -14.71 -10.55
N ASN A 143 -11.70 -13.50 -10.15
CA ASN A 143 -11.20 -12.24 -10.71
C ASN A 143 -9.85 -11.80 -10.13
N PHE A 144 -9.34 -12.47 -9.08
CA PHE A 144 -8.14 -12.06 -8.33
C PHE A 144 -7.06 -13.16 -8.30
N LYS A 145 -7.03 -14.05 -9.28
CA LYS A 145 -5.92 -15.00 -9.41
C LYS A 145 -4.62 -14.23 -9.65
N HIS A 146 -3.63 -14.47 -8.80
CA HIS A 146 -2.33 -13.77 -8.87
C HIS A 146 -1.74 -13.74 -10.29
N GLU A 147 -1.71 -14.88 -10.97
CA GLU A 147 -1.14 -15.01 -12.31
C GLU A 147 -1.88 -14.17 -13.37
N ASP A 148 -3.19 -14.01 -13.21
CA ASP A 148 -4.01 -13.21 -14.12
C ASP A 148 -3.86 -11.71 -13.82
N MET A 149 -3.71 -11.35 -12.54
CA MET A 149 -3.40 -9.96 -12.16
C MET A 149 -2.08 -9.48 -12.75
N LEU A 150 -1.06 -10.32 -12.77
CA LEU A 150 0.23 -9.98 -13.39
C LEU A 150 0.11 -9.72 -14.90
N LYS A 151 -0.86 -10.31 -15.57
CA LYS A 151 -1.14 -10.11 -17.00
C LYS A 151 -2.05 -8.92 -17.31
N SER A 152 -2.63 -8.28 -16.28
CA SER A 152 -3.47 -7.11 -16.48
C SER A 152 -2.73 -6.03 -17.27
N THR A 153 -3.32 -5.59 -18.38
CA THR A 153 -2.71 -4.60 -19.26
C THR A 153 -3.11 -3.18 -18.88
N SER A 154 -2.21 -2.24 -19.11
CA SER A 154 -2.47 -0.84 -18.91
C SER A 154 -3.56 -0.33 -19.83
N VAL A 155 -4.52 0.42 -19.30
CA VAL A 155 -5.56 1.08 -20.10
C VAL A 155 -5.03 2.18 -21.02
N LEU A 156 -3.80 2.67 -20.77
CA LEU A 156 -3.15 3.69 -21.58
C LEU A 156 -2.20 3.10 -22.64
N ASP A 157 -1.73 1.87 -22.45
CA ASP A 157 -0.79 1.22 -23.33
C ASP A 157 -0.88 -0.32 -23.14
N ALA A 158 -1.62 -0.98 -24.02
CA ALA A 158 -1.89 -2.41 -23.93
C ALA A 158 -0.61 -3.29 -24.08
N THR A 159 0.53 -2.72 -24.42
CA THR A 159 1.82 -3.44 -24.47
C THR A 159 2.47 -3.56 -23.08
N LYS A 160 1.99 -2.78 -22.09
CA LYS A 160 2.49 -2.77 -20.71
C LYS A 160 1.59 -3.57 -19.80
N THR A 161 2.16 -4.43 -18.98
CA THR A 161 1.43 -5.23 -18.00
C THR A 161 1.74 -4.77 -16.58
N PHE A 162 0.83 -5.06 -15.65
CA PHE A 162 1.06 -4.85 -14.23
C PHE A 162 2.30 -5.60 -13.75
N GLY A 163 2.48 -6.86 -14.16
CA GLY A 163 3.65 -7.67 -13.80
C GLY A 163 4.97 -7.03 -14.24
N ALA A 164 5.04 -6.50 -15.47
CA ALA A 164 6.24 -5.81 -15.94
C ALA A 164 6.51 -4.51 -15.16
N ALA A 165 5.46 -3.73 -14.84
CA ALA A 165 5.59 -2.55 -14.01
C ALA A 165 6.01 -2.89 -12.57
N LEU A 166 5.47 -3.97 -12.03
CA LEU A 166 5.83 -4.50 -10.71
C LEU A 166 7.30 -4.91 -10.65
N ASP A 167 7.80 -5.66 -11.63
CA ASP A 167 9.21 -6.07 -11.72
C ASP A 167 10.16 -4.87 -11.84
N ALA A 168 9.74 -3.82 -12.56
CA ALA A 168 10.53 -2.60 -12.74
C ALA A 168 10.46 -1.63 -11.55
N SER A 169 9.50 -1.79 -10.65
CA SER A 169 9.22 -0.82 -9.58
C SER A 169 10.30 -0.74 -8.50
N GLY A 170 11.06 -1.80 -8.29
CA GLY A 170 11.95 -1.95 -7.13
C GLY A 170 11.23 -2.26 -5.81
N TYR A 171 9.91 -2.42 -5.82
CA TYR A 171 9.07 -2.69 -4.63
C TYR A 171 8.50 -4.11 -4.59
N LYS A 172 8.79 -4.95 -5.58
CA LYS A 172 8.39 -6.35 -5.55
C LYS A 172 9.19 -7.10 -4.50
N GLY A 173 8.51 -7.63 -3.52
CA GLY A 173 9.10 -8.39 -2.42
C GLY A 173 8.74 -9.88 -2.45
N ASP A 174 8.74 -10.51 -1.28
CA ASP A 174 8.52 -11.93 -1.11
C ASP A 174 7.04 -12.21 -0.81
N LYS A 175 6.49 -13.27 -1.42
CA LYS A 175 5.16 -13.80 -1.12
C LYS A 175 4.99 -14.16 0.37
N ALA A 176 6.07 -14.59 1.04
CA ALA A 176 6.06 -14.88 2.48
C ALA A 176 5.74 -13.65 3.35
N ASN A 177 5.88 -12.43 2.81
CA ASN A 177 5.52 -11.20 3.51
C ASN A 177 4.04 -10.82 3.37
N ARG A 178 3.24 -11.57 2.60
CA ARG A 178 1.81 -11.29 2.50
C ARG A 178 1.15 -11.34 3.86
N LEU A 179 0.32 -10.35 4.15
CA LEU A 179 -0.50 -10.33 5.34
C LEU A 179 -1.43 -11.56 5.36
N ASN A 180 -1.54 -12.22 6.50
CA ASN A 180 -2.52 -13.29 6.71
C ASN A 180 -3.27 -13.08 8.03
N ASN A 181 -4.44 -13.72 8.17
CA ASN A 181 -5.35 -13.51 9.31
C ASN A 181 -4.80 -13.91 10.68
N LYS A 182 -3.66 -14.59 10.75
CA LYS A 182 -3.00 -14.97 12.00
C LYS A 182 -2.00 -13.91 12.47
N ASP A 183 -1.57 -13.03 11.57
CA ASP A 183 -0.50 -12.06 11.84
C ASP A 183 -1.02 -10.80 12.48
N TYR A 184 -2.34 -10.57 12.52
CA TYR A 184 -2.93 -9.37 13.09
C TYR A 184 -4.18 -9.65 13.92
N LYS A 185 -4.36 -8.82 14.96
CA LYS A 185 -5.50 -8.83 15.88
C LYS A 185 -6.64 -7.94 15.38
N ALA A 186 -6.29 -6.83 14.74
CA ALA A 186 -7.23 -5.86 14.19
C ALA A 186 -6.63 -5.17 12.97
N MET A 187 -7.50 -4.76 12.05
CA MET A 187 -7.16 -3.96 10.88
C MET A 187 -8.13 -2.78 10.78
N PHE A 188 -7.58 -1.58 10.51
CA PHE A 188 -8.29 -0.31 10.36
C PHE A 188 -8.03 0.29 9.00
#